data_97ab864fbd2885f04f1ad2a5ca0e1ed3
#
_entry.id   97ab864fbd2885f04f1ad2a5ca0e1ed3
#
_cell.length_a   1.000
_cell.length_b   1.000
_cell.length_c   1.000
_cell.angle_alpha   90.00
_cell.angle_beta   90.00
_cell.angle_gamma   90.00
#
_symmetry.space_group_name_H-M   'P 1'
#
loop_
_entity.id
_entity.type
_entity.pdbx_description
1 polymer ?
#
loop_
_entity_poly.entity_id
_entity_poly.type
_entity_poly.pdbx_seq_one_letter_code
_entity_poly.pdbx_strand_id
1 'polypeptide(L)'
;MKSVLLIMPFFNSYHTIIKDEIENMGYKVKVVRDSSVFVKLTHLRFLSERIYDFYMNTIWPILFKLRTKGEYDYLFVIKGQELTPALCDYLQNGCKTINSILYLWDSIAHNPKATKILDYFKHCYTFDDADSNKGAYKLEHIPLFYANLFNAVEQEEVGNIKYDFICIGSFKEERAYFLEQLENEYKNGGYSFLFKLYLPWNQYLRKILTSPGFFSRYRKYIFVRKMGLTSVATLTKQARIVVDVPDKIQSGLTMRTFEALGARKKLLTTNMNIRSYSFFFSGNIATNINEVDDLFINSDYTELDSESSRDLRSVTEWVSLMMSKLTS
;
A
#
# COMPACT_ATOMS: atom_id res chain seq x y z
N MET A 1 29.92 -8.15 -5.09
CA MET A 1 28.69 -7.43 -4.68
C MET A 1 27.58 -8.46 -4.61
N LYS A 2 26.92 -8.61 -3.47
CA LYS A 2 25.83 -9.57 -3.29
C LYS A 2 24.60 -9.12 -4.11
N SER A 3 23.83 -10.09 -4.56
CA SER A 3 22.70 -9.88 -5.48
C SER A 3 21.36 -10.25 -4.85
N VAL A 4 20.34 -9.45 -5.12
CA VAL A 4 18.97 -9.62 -4.65
C VAL A 4 18.02 -9.79 -5.84
N LEU A 5 17.24 -10.86 -5.84
CA LEU A 5 16.06 -10.97 -6.70
C LEU A 5 14.86 -10.41 -5.94
N LEU A 6 14.38 -9.24 -6.36
CA LEU A 6 13.20 -8.60 -5.80
C LEU A 6 11.98 -8.90 -6.69
N ILE A 7 11.01 -9.62 -6.15
CA ILE A 7 9.74 -9.94 -6.84
C ILE A 7 8.63 -9.17 -6.16
N MET A 8 7.95 -8.26 -6.90
CA MET A 8 6.91 -7.41 -6.32
C MET A 8 5.96 -6.85 -7.37
N PRO A 9 4.76 -6.36 -6.96
CA PRO A 9 3.87 -5.65 -7.87
C PRO A 9 4.46 -4.29 -8.28
N PHE A 10 4.31 -3.94 -9.57
CA PHE A 10 4.69 -2.60 -10.06
C PHE A 10 3.53 -1.63 -9.80
N PHE A 11 3.55 -1.05 -8.61
CA PHE A 11 2.50 -0.17 -8.13
C PHE A 11 3.11 1.18 -7.70
N ASN A 12 2.57 2.29 -8.21
CA ASN A 12 2.90 3.68 -7.82
C ASN A 12 4.41 3.97 -7.64
N SER A 13 5.26 3.38 -8.49
CA SER A 13 6.73 3.52 -8.43
C SER A 13 7.42 2.91 -7.19
N TYR A 14 6.69 2.25 -6.27
CA TYR A 14 7.31 1.62 -5.10
C TYR A 14 8.37 0.56 -5.44
N HIS A 15 8.22 -0.12 -6.59
CA HIS A 15 9.22 -1.08 -7.06
C HIS A 15 10.56 -0.41 -7.41
N THR A 16 10.55 0.81 -7.92
CA THR A 16 11.76 1.60 -8.16
C THR A 16 12.33 2.11 -6.85
N ILE A 17 11.50 2.68 -5.99
CA ILE A 17 11.91 3.23 -4.69
C ILE A 17 12.60 2.15 -3.84
N ILE A 18 11.96 0.99 -3.65
CA ILE A 18 12.54 -0.11 -2.87
C ILE A 18 13.83 -0.66 -3.51
N LYS A 19 13.85 -0.79 -4.85
CA LYS A 19 15.05 -1.18 -5.58
C LYS A 19 16.20 -0.23 -5.29
N ASP A 20 15.97 1.07 -5.45
CA ASP A 20 17.00 2.09 -5.29
C ASP A 20 17.54 2.12 -3.84
N GLU A 21 16.67 1.95 -2.83
CA GLU A 21 17.10 1.83 -1.43
C GLU A 21 18.00 0.60 -1.19
N ILE A 22 17.66 -0.57 -1.77
CA ILE A 22 18.50 -1.76 -1.66
C ILE A 22 19.84 -1.57 -2.40
N GLU A 23 19.83 -0.91 -3.56
CA GLU A 23 21.06 -0.59 -4.32
C GLU A 23 21.96 0.40 -3.56
N ASN A 24 21.38 1.40 -2.89
CA ASN A 24 22.11 2.34 -2.03
C ASN A 24 22.82 1.63 -0.86
N MET A 25 22.33 0.47 -0.42
CA MET A 25 22.99 -0.38 0.57
C MET A 25 24.12 -1.25 -0.01
N GLY A 26 24.45 -1.12 -1.30
CA GLY A 26 25.54 -1.83 -1.96
C GLY A 26 25.20 -3.21 -2.51
N TYR A 27 23.92 -3.50 -2.74
CA TYR A 27 23.47 -4.73 -3.41
C TYR A 27 23.20 -4.52 -4.89
N LYS A 28 23.33 -5.57 -5.70
CA LYS A 28 22.84 -5.57 -7.08
C LYS A 28 21.42 -6.10 -7.09
N VAL A 29 20.46 -5.35 -7.63
CA VAL A 29 19.04 -5.72 -7.57
C VAL A 29 18.49 -6.04 -8.95
N LYS A 30 17.84 -7.19 -9.09
CA LYS A 30 16.98 -7.50 -10.24
C LYS A 30 15.54 -7.48 -9.78
N VAL A 31 14.75 -6.55 -10.33
CA VAL A 31 13.32 -6.47 -10.03
C VAL A 31 12.51 -7.22 -11.07
N VAL A 32 11.61 -8.08 -10.61
CA VAL A 32 10.67 -8.82 -11.45
C VAL A 32 9.26 -8.64 -10.93
N ARG A 33 8.31 -8.43 -11.85
CA ARG A 33 6.89 -8.31 -11.49
C ARG A 33 6.33 -9.65 -11.03
N ASP A 34 5.59 -9.63 -9.93
CA ASP A 34 4.93 -10.79 -9.31
C ASP A 34 3.68 -11.28 -10.07
N SER A 35 3.24 -10.55 -11.09
CA SER A 35 1.96 -10.80 -11.76
C SER A 35 2.01 -10.51 -13.25
N SER A 36 1.16 -11.22 -14.01
CA SER A 36 1.08 -11.06 -15.47
C SER A 36 0.42 -9.74 -15.88
N VAL A 37 1.17 -8.95 -16.69
CA VAL A 37 0.63 -7.73 -17.31
C VAL A 37 -0.45 -8.07 -18.33
N PHE A 38 -0.24 -9.15 -19.09
CA PHE A 38 -1.17 -9.60 -20.13
C PHE A 38 -2.56 -9.87 -19.56
N VAL A 39 -2.64 -10.63 -18.46
CA VAL A 39 -3.91 -10.93 -17.79
C VAL A 39 -4.61 -9.67 -17.28
N LYS A 40 -3.84 -8.71 -16.76
CA LYS A 40 -4.40 -7.43 -16.28
C LYS A 40 -4.95 -6.56 -17.39
N LEU A 41 -4.26 -6.48 -18.53
CA LEU A 41 -4.66 -5.64 -19.67
C LEU A 41 -5.82 -6.24 -20.46
N THR A 42 -5.82 -7.55 -20.67
CA THR A 42 -6.82 -8.23 -21.50
C THR A 42 -8.08 -8.57 -20.74
N HIS A 43 -8.08 -8.44 -19.39
CA HIS A 43 -9.17 -8.95 -18.56
C HIS A 43 -9.52 -10.42 -18.86
N LEU A 44 -8.53 -11.22 -19.20
CA LEU A 44 -8.65 -12.56 -19.76
C LEU A 44 -9.60 -13.48 -18.97
N ARG A 45 -9.59 -13.37 -17.65
CA ARG A 45 -10.49 -14.13 -16.79
C ARG A 45 -11.99 -13.89 -17.07
N PHE A 46 -12.33 -12.65 -17.45
CA PHE A 46 -13.71 -12.28 -17.78
C PHE A 46 -14.12 -12.68 -19.21
N LEU A 47 -13.12 -12.86 -20.09
CA LEU A 47 -13.36 -13.29 -21.47
C LEU A 47 -13.52 -14.79 -21.57
N SER A 48 -12.64 -15.57 -20.94
CA SER A 48 -12.69 -17.03 -20.91
C SER A 48 -11.87 -17.59 -19.77
N GLU A 49 -12.51 -18.31 -18.86
CA GLU A 49 -11.85 -18.98 -17.73
C GLU A 49 -10.88 -20.05 -18.22
N ARG A 50 -11.24 -20.83 -19.27
CA ARG A 50 -10.36 -21.87 -19.84
C ARG A 50 -9.07 -21.28 -20.42
N ILE A 51 -9.17 -20.16 -21.15
CA ILE A 51 -7.97 -19.51 -21.72
C ILE A 51 -7.13 -18.88 -20.61
N TYR A 52 -7.76 -18.30 -19.58
CA TYR A 52 -7.08 -17.80 -18.39
C TYR A 52 -6.29 -18.90 -17.68
N ASP A 53 -6.92 -20.04 -17.40
CA ASP A 53 -6.29 -21.17 -16.73
C ASP A 53 -5.14 -21.78 -17.56
N PHE A 54 -5.33 -21.94 -18.86
CA PHE A 54 -4.25 -22.36 -19.77
C PHE A 54 -3.07 -21.41 -19.71
N TYR A 55 -3.32 -20.11 -19.82
CA TYR A 55 -2.26 -19.11 -19.75
C TYR A 55 -1.53 -19.13 -18.40
N MET A 56 -2.26 -19.16 -17.30
CA MET A 56 -1.69 -19.12 -15.95
C MET A 56 -0.93 -20.38 -15.57
N ASN A 57 -1.37 -21.55 -16.06
CA ASN A 57 -0.75 -22.82 -15.75
C ASN A 57 0.38 -23.23 -16.72
N THR A 58 0.43 -22.65 -17.92
CA THR A 58 1.38 -23.05 -18.95
C THR A 58 2.32 -21.91 -19.35
N ILE A 59 1.76 -20.80 -19.82
CA ILE A 59 2.56 -19.71 -20.41
C ILE A 59 3.22 -18.83 -19.34
N TRP A 60 2.44 -18.42 -18.32
CA TRP A 60 2.95 -17.55 -17.26
C TRP A 60 4.15 -18.15 -16.52
N PRO A 61 4.16 -19.42 -16.08
CA PRO A 61 5.32 -20.00 -15.41
C PRO A 61 6.58 -19.99 -16.28
N ILE A 62 6.47 -20.22 -17.59
CA ILE A 62 7.61 -20.17 -18.52
C ILE A 62 8.16 -18.74 -18.60
N LEU A 63 7.30 -17.76 -18.82
CA LEU A 63 7.71 -16.34 -18.90
C LEU A 63 8.31 -15.85 -17.58
N PHE A 64 7.76 -16.28 -16.46
CA PHE A 64 8.26 -15.94 -15.13
C PHE A 64 9.66 -16.54 -14.90
N LYS A 65 9.86 -17.81 -15.21
CA LYS A 65 11.17 -18.49 -15.13
C LYS A 65 12.22 -17.85 -16.00
N LEU A 66 11.87 -17.47 -17.23
CA LEU A 66 12.80 -16.75 -18.13
C LEU A 66 13.21 -15.39 -17.54
N ARG A 67 12.29 -14.67 -16.92
CA ARG A 67 12.56 -13.35 -16.30
C ARG A 67 13.37 -13.46 -15.02
N THR A 68 13.19 -14.51 -14.23
CA THR A 68 13.88 -14.73 -12.97
C THR A 68 15.16 -15.56 -13.10
N LYS A 69 15.49 -16.03 -14.30
CA LYS A 69 16.71 -16.82 -14.56
C LYS A 69 17.97 -16.06 -14.11
N GLY A 70 18.80 -16.72 -13.32
CA GLY A 70 20.06 -16.21 -12.79
C GLY A 70 20.40 -16.83 -11.43
N GLU A 71 21.57 -16.49 -10.91
CA GLU A 71 21.99 -16.83 -9.56
C GLU A 71 21.90 -15.58 -8.68
N TYR A 72 21.29 -15.69 -7.52
CA TYR A 72 21.08 -14.59 -6.59
C TYR A 72 21.44 -15.06 -5.19
N ASP A 73 22.05 -14.17 -4.41
CA ASP A 73 22.37 -14.43 -3.01
C ASP A 73 21.11 -14.40 -2.14
N TYR A 74 20.14 -13.55 -2.51
CA TYR A 74 18.95 -13.33 -1.72
C TYR A 74 17.68 -13.27 -2.57
N LEU A 75 16.57 -13.76 -2.02
CA LEU A 75 15.24 -13.67 -2.59
C LEU A 75 14.35 -12.82 -1.70
N PHE A 76 13.87 -11.69 -2.20
CA PHE A 76 12.91 -10.85 -1.53
C PHE A 76 11.62 -10.75 -2.33
N VAL A 77 10.53 -11.30 -1.76
CA VAL A 77 9.21 -11.29 -2.38
C VAL A 77 8.28 -10.39 -1.58
N ILE A 78 7.66 -9.45 -2.26
CA ILE A 78 6.60 -8.60 -1.72
C ILE A 78 5.30 -8.98 -2.41
N LYS A 79 4.28 -9.33 -1.63
CA LYS A 79 2.95 -9.78 -2.03
C LYS A 79 2.90 -11.19 -2.62
N GLY A 80 3.67 -11.51 -3.67
CA GLY A 80 3.72 -12.84 -4.27
C GLY A 80 2.39 -13.35 -4.86
N GLN A 81 1.57 -12.45 -5.43
CA GLN A 81 0.16 -12.69 -5.78
C GLN A 81 -0.06 -13.86 -6.74
N GLU A 82 0.81 -14.07 -7.72
CA GLU A 82 0.71 -15.13 -8.73
C GLU A 82 1.82 -16.20 -8.58
N LEU A 83 2.50 -16.22 -7.44
CA LEU A 83 3.43 -17.30 -7.11
C LEU A 83 2.65 -18.56 -6.74
N THR A 84 3.18 -19.68 -7.22
CA THR A 84 2.69 -21.03 -6.92
C THR A 84 3.78 -21.83 -6.23
N PRO A 85 3.47 -22.90 -5.49
CA PRO A 85 4.47 -23.81 -4.93
C PRO A 85 5.55 -24.20 -5.94
N ALA A 86 5.17 -24.59 -7.17
CA ALA A 86 6.11 -24.98 -8.22
C ALA A 86 7.04 -23.84 -8.69
N LEU A 87 6.58 -22.58 -8.62
CA LEU A 87 7.43 -21.42 -8.91
C LEU A 87 8.36 -21.11 -7.73
N CYS A 88 7.91 -21.33 -6.50
CA CYS A 88 8.75 -21.19 -5.31
C CYS A 88 9.86 -22.26 -5.28
N ASP A 89 9.56 -23.52 -5.58
CA ASP A 89 10.56 -24.59 -5.76
C ASP A 89 11.61 -24.21 -6.82
N TYR A 90 11.15 -23.69 -7.96
CA TYR A 90 12.06 -23.22 -9.01
C TYR A 90 12.95 -22.08 -8.51
N LEU A 91 12.42 -21.10 -7.78
CA LEU A 91 13.21 -19.99 -7.26
C LEU A 91 14.27 -20.47 -6.25
N GLN A 92 13.92 -21.39 -5.36
CA GLN A 92 14.85 -21.93 -4.37
C GLN A 92 15.94 -22.80 -4.99
N ASN A 93 15.55 -23.70 -5.90
CA ASN A 93 16.47 -24.70 -6.46
C ASN A 93 17.15 -24.21 -7.74
N GLY A 94 16.46 -23.41 -8.55
CA GLY A 94 16.94 -22.94 -9.86
C GLY A 94 17.76 -21.66 -9.80
N CYS A 95 17.48 -20.77 -8.84
CA CYS A 95 18.19 -19.52 -8.66
C CYS A 95 19.26 -19.55 -7.56
N LYS A 96 19.42 -20.70 -6.88
CA LYS A 96 20.41 -20.93 -5.81
C LYS A 96 20.38 -19.84 -4.72
N THR A 97 19.20 -19.40 -4.32
CA THR A 97 19.04 -18.39 -3.28
C THR A 97 19.37 -18.97 -1.91
N ILE A 98 20.17 -18.27 -1.11
CA ILE A 98 20.57 -18.73 0.22
C ILE A 98 19.49 -18.41 1.25
N ASN A 99 19.03 -17.17 1.28
CA ASN A 99 18.02 -16.65 2.22
C ASN A 99 16.87 -16.01 1.47
N SER A 100 15.65 -16.17 2.01
CA SER A 100 14.44 -15.69 1.38
C SER A 100 13.46 -15.07 2.36
N ILE A 101 12.87 -13.95 1.96
CA ILE A 101 11.78 -13.27 2.67
C ILE A 101 10.55 -13.20 1.79
N LEU A 102 9.38 -13.48 2.38
CA LEU A 102 8.08 -13.11 1.86
C LEU A 102 7.46 -12.05 2.79
N TYR A 103 7.15 -10.88 2.23
CA TYR A 103 6.39 -9.84 2.90
C TYR A 103 5.00 -9.72 2.28
N LEU A 104 3.96 -10.03 3.05
CA LEU A 104 2.58 -9.93 2.59
C LEU A 104 2.15 -8.45 2.62
N TRP A 105 1.88 -7.89 1.45
CA TRP A 105 1.36 -6.53 1.27
C TRP A 105 -0.17 -6.47 1.07
N ASP A 106 -0.82 -7.59 1.14
CA ASP A 106 -2.27 -7.75 1.26
C ASP A 106 -2.53 -8.74 2.41
N SER A 107 -3.63 -8.58 3.12
CA SER A 107 -4.03 -9.55 4.14
C SER A 107 -4.33 -10.92 3.53
N ILE A 108 -4.22 -11.98 4.32
CA ILE A 108 -4.60 -13.34 3.91
C ILE A 108 -6.08 -13.39 3.48
N ALA A 109 -6.93 -12.57 4.12
CA ALA A 109 -8.34 -12.46 3.72
C ALA A 109 -8.51 -11.97 2.27
N HIS A 110 -7.64 -11.07 1.79
CA HIS A 110 -7.63 -10.60 0.40
C HIS A 110 -6.91 -11.54 -0.56
N ASN A 111 -5.87 -12.23 -0.09
CA ASN A 111 -5.06 -13.13 -0.89
C ASN A 111 -4.85 -14.49 -0.18
N PRO A 112 -5.89 -15.33 -0.04
CA PRO A 112 -5.78 -16.60 0.66
C PRO A 112 -4.81 -17.59 -0.01
N LYS A 113 -4.46 -17.38 -1.30
CA LYS A 113 -3.48 -18.21 -2.00
C LYS A 113 -2.06 -18.05 -1.43
N ALA A 114 -1.76 -16.93 -0.77
CA ALA A 114 -0.46 -16.70 -0.15
C ALA A 114 -0.11 -17.75 0.90
N THR A 115 -1.10 -18.35 1.58
CA THR A 115 -0.87 -19.39 2.58
C THR A 115 -0.17 -20.64 2.01
N LYS A 116 -0.34 -20.92 0.70
CA LYS A 116 0.25 -22.09 0.02
C LYS A 116 1.75 -21.96 -0.24
N ILE A 117 2.30 -20.74 -0.07
CA ILE A 117 3.70 -20.47 -0.38
C ILE A 117 4.53 -20.05 0.85
N LEU A 118 3.92 -19.92 2.03
CA LEU A 118 4.62 -19.49 3.25
C LEU A 118 5.81 -20.40 3.59
N ASP A 119 5.63 -21.70 3.54
CA ASP A 119 6.64 -22.70 3.93
C ASP A 119 7.87 -22.71 2.98
N TYR A 120 7.79 -22.03 1.86
CA TYR A 120 8.90 -21.87 0.91
C TYR A 120 9.87 -20.75 1.27
N PHE A 121 9.57 -19.95 2.28
CA PHE A 121 10.40 -18.81 2.67
C PHE A 121 10.96 -19.00 4.07
N LYS A 122 12.22 -18.62 4.24
CA LYS A 122 12.89 -18.68 5.56
C LYS A 122 12.19 -17.75 6.56
N HIS A 123 11.78 -16.58 6.12
CA HIS A 123 11.09 -15.59 6.95
C HIS A 123 9.85 -15.07 6.23
N CYS A 124 8.73 -15.03 6.95
CA CYS A 124 7.46 -14.53 6.44
C CYS A 124 6.94 -13.41 7.33
N TYR A 125 6.65 -12.26 6.70
CA TYR A 125 6.15 -11.06 7.38
C TYR A 125 4.80 -10.64 6.81
N THR A 126 3.99 -9.99 7.62
CA THR A 126 2.73 -9.38 7.22
C THR A 126 2.60 -7.98 7.78
N PHE A 127 1.94 -7.10 7.03
CA PHE A 127 1.55 -5.78 7.51
C PHE A 127 0.24 -5.80 8.29
N ASP A 128 -0.51 -6.89 8.23
CA ASP A 128 -1.81 -7.05 8.87
C ASP A 128 -1.65 -7.81 10.19
N ASP A 129 -1.83 -7.08 11.30
CA ASP A 129 -1.68 -7.62 12.65
C ASP A 129 -2.61 -8.81 12.93
N ALA A 130 -3.83 -8.82 12.37
CA ALA A 130 -4.75 -9.93 12.55
C ALA A 130 -4.26 -11.24 11.88
N ASP A 131 -3.41 -11.15 10.84
CA ASP A 131 -2.83 -12.34 10.22
C ASP A 131 -1.71 -12.94 11.07
N SER A 132 -0.94 -12.13 11.80
CA SER A 132 0.11 -12.59 12.73
C SER A 132 -0.45 -13.14 14.02
N ASN A 133 -1.48 -12.51 14.58
CA ASN A 133 -2.05 -12.85 15.89
C ASN A 133 -2.90 -14.12 15.91
N LYS A 134 -3.38 -14.60 14.76
CA LYS A 134 -4.20 -15.81 14.68
C LYS A 134 -3.45 -17.12 14.99
N GLY A 135 -2.12 -17.09 15.07
CA GLY A 135 -1.29 -18.24 15.38
C GLY A 135 -1.38 -19.40 14.36
N ALA A 136 -2.23 -19.26 13.32
CA ALA A 136 -2.43 -20.27 12.28
C ALA A 136 -1.25 -20.36 11.30
N TYR A 137 -0.44 -19.28 11.23
CA TYR A 137 0.69 -19.18 10.30
C TYR A 137 1.91 -18.60 11.02
N LYS A 138 3.11 -19.01 10.59
CA LYS A 138 4.38 -18.42 11.08
C LYS A 138 4.61 -17.07 10.39
N LEU A 139 3.87 -16.05 10.80
CA LEU A 139 3.96 -14.71 10.29
C LEU A 139 4.34 -13.73 11.42
N GLU A 140 5.38 -12.94 11.19
CA GLU A 140 5.73 -11.84 12.08
C GLU A 140 5.11 -10.54 11.55
N HIS A 141 4.59 -9.72 12.45
CA HIS A 141 4.01 -8.42 12.09
C HIS A 141 5.13 -7.38 11.92
N ILE A 142 5.19 -6.79 10.75
CA ILE A 142 6.00 -5.60 10.46
C ILE A 142 5.10 -4.61 9.72
N PRO A 143 4.82 -3.42 10.29
CA PRO A 143 3.98 -2.41 9.65
C PRO A 143 4.52 -1.98 8.28
N LEU A 144 3.66 -1.36 7.47
CA LEU A 144 4.05 -0.67 6.25
C LEU A 144 4.92 0.56 6.57
N PHE A 145 5.27 1.31 5.57
CA PHE A 145 6.20 2.44 5.62
C PHE A 145 5.66 3.62 4.79
N TYR A 146 6.31 4.76 4.86
CA TYR A 146 6.10 5.88 3.94
C TYR A 146 7.32 6.08 3.03
N ALA A 147 7.07 6.48 1.77
CA ALA A 147 8.15 6.85 0.86
C ALA A 147 8.79 8.18 1.29
N ASN A 148 10.09 8.36 1.06
CA ASN A 148 10.83 9.58 1.44
C ASN A 148 10.21 10.87 0.86
N LEU A 149 9.46 10.78 -0.23
CA LEU A 149 8.66 11.89 -0.77
C LEU A 149 7.65 12.49 0.24
N PHE A 150 7.24 11.70 1.24
CA PHE A 150 6.34 12.14 2.32
C PHE A 150 7.09 12.56 3.58
N ASN A 151 8.43 12.44 3.61
CA ASN A 151 9.19 12.88 4.77
C ASN A 151 9.09 14.41 4.91
N ALA A 152 8.56 14.85 6.05
CA ALA A 152 8.43 16.28 6.35
C ALA A 152 9.76 16.91 6.77
N VAL A 153 10.68 16.12 7.32
CA VAL A 153 11.97 16.61 7.86
C VAL A 153 12.94 17.02 6.75
N GLU A 154 12.90 16.34 5.62
CA GLU A 154 13.86 16.57 4.51
C GLU A 154 13.50 17.73 3.59
N GLN A 155 12.39 18.42 3.83
CA GLN A 155 11.95 19.53 2.97
C GLN A 155 11.59 20.75 3.80
N GLU A 156 12.46 21.76 3.74
CA GLU A 156 12.31 23.07 4.43
C GLU A 156 11.07 23.88 4.01
N GLU A 157 10.42 23.53 2.92
CA GLU A 157 9.19 24.18 2.48
C GLU A 157 7.96 23.37 2.90
N VAL A 158 7.41 23.67 4.08
CA VAL A 158 6.01 23.40 4.37
C VAL A 158 5.19 24.26 3.40
N GLY A 159 4.80 23.71 2.28
CA GLY A 159 3.97 24.40 1.29
C GLY A 159 2.73 24.96 1.98
N ASN A 160 2.29 26.17 1.60
CA ASN A 160 1.09 26.80 2.15
C ASN A 160 -0.07 25.80 2.16
N ILE A 161 -0.69 25.63 3.33
CA ILE A 161 -1.89 24.79 3.48
C ILE A 161 -2.98 25.35 2.56
N LYS A 162 -3.52 24.47 1.71
CA LYS A 162 -4.58 24.81 0.75
C LYS A 162 -5.88 24.10 1.04
N TYR A 163 -5.79 22.99 1.75
CA TYR A 163 -6.94 22.14 2.02
C TYR A 163 -6.98 21.74 3.49
N ASP A 164 -8.15 21.83 4.09
CA ASP A 164 -8.32 21.33 5.45
C ASP A 164 -8.43 19.81 5.43
N PHE A 165 -9.16 19.25 4.47
CA PHE A 165 -9.33 17.81 4.33
C PHE A 165 -8.93 17.32 2.94
N ILE A 166 -8.12 16.26 2.88
CA ILE A 166 -7.76 15.61 1.63
C ILE A 166 -8.02 14.10 1.68
N CYS A 167 -8.60 13.55 0.61
CA CYS A 167 -8.66 12.12 0.39
C CYS A 167 -8.29 11.80 -1.06
N ILE A 168 -7.20 11.03 -1.25
CA ILE A 168 -6.78 10.55 -2.58
C ILE A 168 -6.67 9.03 -2.52
N GLY A 169 -7.44 8.32 -3.33
CA GLY A 169 -7.43 6.86 -3.31
C GLY A 169 -8.25 6.24 -4.43
N SER A 170 -8.43 4.91 -4.42
CA SER A 170 -9.34 4.23 -5.33
C SER A 170 -10.79 4.51 -4.97
N PHE A 171 -11.65 4.60 -5.98
CA PHE A 171 -13.10 4.74 -5.75
C PHE A 171 -13.65 3.45 -5.11
N LYS A 172 -14.36 3.62 -4.00
CA LYS A 172 -15.27 2.66 -3.38
C LYS A 172 -16.49 3.42 -2.89
N GLU A 173 -17.68 2.84 -3.03
CA GLU A 173 -18.92 3.53 -2.65
C GLU A 173 -18.96 3.90 -1.18
N GLU A 174 -18.49 3.01 -0.30
CA GLU A 174 -18.40 3.25 1.15
C GLU A 174 -17.46 4.42 1.48
N ARG A 175 -16.33 4.51 0.77
CA ARG A 175 -15.40 5.64 0.90
C ARG A 175 -16.05 6.94 0.45
N ALA A 176 -16.69 6.95 -0.72
CA ALA A 176 -17.38 8.12 -1.25
C ALA A 176 -18.52 8.57 -0.34
N TYR A 177 -19.25 7.62 0.25
CA TYR A 177 -20.32 7.89 1.22
C TYR A 177 -19.76 8.54 2.50
N PHE A 178 -18.66 8.01 3.04
CA PHE A 178 -18.00 8.60 4.22
C PHE A 178 -17.54 10.03 3.95
N LEU A 179 -16.93 10.27 2.78
CA LEU A 179 -16.50 11.62 2.39
C LEU A 179 -17.67 12.59 2.20
N GLU A 180 -18.80 12.11 1.71
CA GLU A 180 -20.03 12.90 1.61
C GLU A 180 -20.56 13.29 3.01
N GLN A 181 -20.53 12.37 3.98
CA GLN A 181 -20.89 12.67 5.36
C GLN A 181 -19.95 13.70 5.97
N LEU A 182 -18.64 13.52 5.82
CA LEU A 182 -17.62 14.45 6.31
C LEU A 182 -17.80 15.86 5.71
N GLU A 183 -17.99 15.95 4.40
CA GLU A 183 -18.20 17.24 3.74
C GLU A 183 -19.50 17.92 4.21
N ASN A 184 -20.57 17.17 4.43
CA ASN A 184 -21.83 17.70 4.92
C ASN A 184 -21.72 18.22 6.36
N GLU A 185 -20.94 17.58 7.21
CA GLU A 185 -20.71 18.00 8.59
C GLU A 185 -19.98 19.33 8.65
N TYR A 186 -18.92 19.50 7.85
CA TYR A 186 -18.02 20.66 7.96
C TYR A 186 -18.23 21.74 6.90
N LYS A 187 -19.11 21.56 5.90
CA LYS A 187 -19.31 22.55 4.82
C LYS A 187 -19.71 23.95 5.30
N ASN A 188 -20.41 24.06 6.41
CA ASN A 188 -20.89 25.34 6.95
C ASN A 188 -19.80 26.07 7.75
N GLY A 189 -18.72 25.39 8.15
CA GLY A 189 -17.58 25.94 8.87
C GLY A 189 -16.54 26.65 7.98
N GLY A 190 -16.78 26.73 6.65
CA GLY A 190 -15.85 27.35 5.71
C GLY A 190 -14.61 26.52 5.40
N TYR A 191 -14.57 25.26 5.76
CA TYR A 191 -13.45 24.35 5.52
C TYR A 191 -13.35 23.91 4.05
N SER A 192 -12.12 23.71 3.60
CA SER A 192 -11.78 23.33 2.22
C SER A 192 -11.52 21.84 2.07
N PHE A 193 -12.05 21.24 1.00
CA PHE A 193 -11.98 19.80 0.74
C PHE A 193 -11.32 19.51 -0.61
N LEU A 194 -10.44 18.50 -0.66
CA LEU A 194 -9.95 17.93 -1.89
C LEU A 194 -10.12 16.40 -1.87
N PHE A 195 -11.22 15.91 -2.43
CA PHE A 195 -11.49 14.47 -2.53
C PHE A 195 -11.32 14.00 -3.97
N LYS A 196 -10.36 13.09 -4.21
CA LYS A 196 -10.05 12.54 -5.53
C LYS A 196 -10.01 11.02 -5.48
N LEU A 197 -11.09 10.40 -5.92
CA LEU A 197 -11.24 8.96 -5.95
C LEU A 197 -11.05 8.45 -7.38
N TYR A 198 -9.97 7.71 -7.59
CA TYR A 198 -9.64 7.13 -8.89
C TYR A 198 -10.60 6.00 -9.25
N LEU A 199 -11.23 6.13 -10.40
CA LEU A 199 -12.03 5.09 -11.03
C LEU A 199 -11.59 4.96 -12.50
N PRO A 200 -11.13 3.77 -12.95
CA PRO A 200 -10.74 3.56 -14.34
C PRO A 200 -11.89 3.94 -15.31
N TRP A 201 -11.53 4.55 -16.44
CA TRP A 201 -12.50 5.09 -17.40
C TRP A 201 -13.56 4.07 -17.83
N ASN A 202 -13.16 2.83 -18.11
CA ASN A 202 -14.08 1.76 -18.49
C ASN A 202 -15.08 1.40 -17.38
N GLN A 203 -14.63 1.39 -16.11
CA GLN A 203 -15.50 1.17 -14.96
C GLN A 203 -16.41 2.38 -14.71
N TYR A 204 -15.91 3.58 -14.94
CA TYR A 204 -16.68 4.82 -14.84
C TYR A 204 -17.85 4.83 -15.82
N LEU A 205 -17.60 4.54 -17.12
CA LEU A 205 -18.66 4.42 -18.13
C LEU A 205 -19.68 3.34 -17.77
N ARG A 206 -19.20 2.16 -17.34
CA ARG A 206 -20.09 1.09 -16.91
C ARG A 206 -21.01 1.55 -15.76
N LYS A 207 -20.46 2.22 -14.75
CA LYS A 207 -21.23 2.72 -13.60
C LYS A 207 -22.29 3.75 -14.02
N ILE A 208 -21.98 4.66 -14.94
CA ILE A 208 -22.95 5.62 -15.48
C ILE A 208 -24.14 4.90 -16.14
N LEU A 209 -23.86 3.86 -16.94
CA LEU A 209 -24.89 3.13 -17.68
C LEU A 209 -25.74 2.23 -16.77
N THR A 210 -25.13 1.65 -15.72
CA THR A 210 -25.83 0.70 -14.85
C THR A 210 -26.47 1.32 -13.60
N SER A 211 -26.10 2.55 -13.25
CA SER A 211 -26.51 3.20 -12.01
C SER A 211 -26.64 4.73 -12.21
N PRO A 212 -27.73 5.23 -12.80
CA PRO A 212 -27.89 6.67 -13.10
C PRO A 212 -27.70 7.60 -11.89
N GLY A 213 -28.20 7.20 -10.72
CA GLY A 213 -28.05 7.96 -9.47
C GLY A 213 -26.60 8.05 -8.97
N PHE A 214 -25.74 7.11 -9.38
CA PHE A 214 -24.32 7.11 -9.07
C PHE A 214 -23.59 8.35 -9.61
N PHE A 215 -23.87 8.70 -10.86
CA PHE A 215 -23.22 9.83 -11.51
C PHE A 215 -23.54 11.15 -10.82
N SER A 216 -24.83 11.41 -10.56
CA SER A 216 -25.26 12.66 -9.91
C SER A 216 -24.68 12.82 -8.52
N ARG A 217 -24.56 11.73 -7.75
CA ARG A 217 -24.09 11.75 -6.35
C ARG A 217 -22.57 11.86 -6.22
N TYR A 218 -21.81 11.06 -6.99
CA TYR A 218 -20.38 10.87 -6.75
C TYR A 218 -19.45 11.51 -7.79
N ARG A 219 -19.99 12.09 -8.88
CA ARG A 219 -19.22 12.74 -9.95
C ARG A 219 -18.14 13.68 -9.43
N LYS A 220 -18.44 14.48 -8.43
CA LYS A 220 -17.52 15.48 -7.86
C LYS A 220 -16.25 14.87 -7.25
N TYR A 221 -16.31 13.61 -6.81
CA TYR A 221 -15.17 12.89 -6.21
C TYR A 221 -14.38 12.06 -7.22
N ILE A 222 -14.98 11.74 -8.39
CA ILE A 222 -14.38 10.78 -9.30
C ILE A 222 -13.30 11.43 -10.16
N PHE A 223 -12.17 10.74 -10.23
CA PHE A 223 -11.01 11.10 -11.02
C PHE A 223 -10.59 9.92 -11.89
N VAL A 224 -10.58 10.09 -13.21
CA VAL A 224 -10.34 8.98 -14.17
C VAL A 224 -8.87 8.81 -14.55
N ARG A 225 -8.01 9.77 -14.21
CA ARG A 225 -6.56 9.68 -14.40
C ARG A 225 -5.89 9.26 -13.11
N LYS A 226 -5.04 8.21 -13.19
CA LYS A 226 -4.24 7.82 -12.03
C LYS A 226 -3.21 8.92 -11.72
N MET A 227 -3.16 9.33 -10.46
CA MET A 227 -2.22 10.33 -9.99
C MET A 227 -0.89 9.66 -9.64
N GLY A 228 0.23 10.28 -10.05
CA GLY A 228 1.58 9.83 -9.66
C GLY A 228 1.88 10.11 -8.19
N LEU A 229 2.81 9.34 -7.61
CA LEU A 229 3.14 9.41 -6.18
C LEU A 229 3.63 10.81 -5.77
N THR A 230 4.45 11.46 -6.61
CA THR A 230 4.93 12.84 -6.36
C THR A 230 3.78 13.83 -6.24
N SER A 231 2.80 13.77 -7.14
CA SER A 231 1.63 14.66 -7.07
C SER A 231 0.81 14.39 -5.81
N VAL A 232 0.69 13.12 -5.42
CA VAL A 232 -0.01 12.74 -4.18
C VAL A 232 0.74 13.31 -2.97
N ALA A 233 2.07 13.18 -2.91
CA ALA A 233 2.88 13.71 -1.82
C ALA A 233 2.76 15.25 -1.72
N THR A 234 2.85 15.95 -2.87
CA THR A 234 2.67 17.42 -2.90
C THR A 234 1.31 17.84 -2.35
N LEU A 235 0.23 17.18 -2.78
CA LEU A 235 -1.12 17.51 -2.29
C LEU A 235 -1.29 17.14 -0.81
N THR A 236 -0.72 16.02 -0.37
CA THR A 236 -0.73 15.63 1.05
C THR A 236 -0.07 16.69 1.92
N LYS A 237 1.08 17.21 1.51
CA LYS A 237 1.80 18.28 2.22
C LYS A 237 1.01 19.59 2.29
N GLN A 238 0.13 19.87 1.33
CA GLN A 238 -0.74 21.04 1.29
C GLN A 238 -2.05 20.86 2.08
N ALA A 239 -2.22 19.76 2.80
CA ALA A 239 -3.41 19.49 3.61
C ALA A 239 -3.12 19.62 5.11
N ARG A 240 -4.16 19.92 5.90
CA ARG A 240 -4.14 19.79 7.38
C ARG A 240 -4.39 18.36 7.79
N ILE A 241 -5.45 17.76 7.27
CA ILE A 241 -5.95 16.43 7.64
C ILE A 241 -6.03 15.55 6.40
N VAL A 242 -5.41 14.38 6.48
CA VAL A 242 -5.55 13.32 5.49
C VAL A 242 -6.67 12.37 5.94
N VAL A 243 -7.59 12.08 5.03
CA VAL A 243 -8.69 11.16 5.29
C VAL A 243 -8.37 9.80 4.65
N ASP A 244 -8.31 8.76 5.48
CA ASP A 244 -8.08 7.38 5.07
C ASP A 244 -9.26 6.48 5.44
N VAL A 245 -9.96 5.98 4.42
CA VAL A 245 -11.07 5.04 4.59
C VAL A 245 -10.65 3.71 3.94
N PRO A 246 -10.04 2.80 4.71
CA PRO A 246 -9.57 1.51 4.20
C PRO A 246 -10.71 0.57 3.81
N ASP A 247 -10.34 -0.59 3.27
CA ASP A 247 -11.28 -1.68 3.04
C ASP A 247 -11.65 -2.34 4.38
N LYS A 248 -12.92 -2.60 4.60
CA LYS A 248 -13.42 -3.23 5.84
C LYS A 248 -12.90 -4.66 6.08
N ILE A 249 -12.48 -5.34 5.01
CA ILE A 249 -11.95 -6.72 5.09
C ILE A 249 -10.51 -6.73 5.64
N GLN A 250 -9.80 -5.60 5.52
CA GLN A 250 -8.41 -5.45 5.91
C GLN A 250 -8.30 -4.83 7.30
N SER A 251 -7.60 -5.50 8.22
CA SER A 251 -7.34 -4.97 9.56
C SER A 251 -6.05 -4.14 9.60
N GLY A 252 -5.05 -4.47 8.78
CA GLY A 252 -3.80 -3.72 8.68
C GLY A 252 -3.98 -2.28 8.21
N LEU A 253 -3.09 -1.40 8.66
CA LEU A 253 -3.09 0.00 8.26
C LEU A 253 -2.62 0.16 6.82
N THR A 254 -3.20 1.12 6.11
CA THR A 254 -2.86 1.36 4.69
C THR A 254 -1.58 2.18 4.54
N MET A 255 -0.98 2.17 3.35
CA MET A 255 0.11 3.10 3.00
C MET A 255 -0.27 4.57 3.25
N ARG A 256 -1.56 4.92 3.05
CA ARG A 256 -2.06 6.29 3.26
C ARG A 256 -1.89 6.75 4.70
N THR A 257 -2.10 5.88 5.68
CA THR A 257 -1.84 6.15 7.09
C THR A 257 -0.39 6.57 7.31
N PHE A 258 0.56 5.77 6.82
CA PHE A 258 2.00 6.04 6.99
C PHE A 258 2.44 7.27 6.20
N GLU A 259 1.94 7.45 4.97
CA GLU A 259 2.21 8.63 4.14
C GLU A 259 1.73 9.94 4.81
N ALA A 260 0.55 9.91 5.46
CA ALA A 260 0.02 11.06 6.18
C ALA A 260 0.88 11.44 7.39
N LEU A 261 1.20 10.45 8.23
CA LEU A 261 1.99 10.67 9.45
C LEU A 261 3.45 11.00 9.13
N GLY A 262 4.06 10.39 8.11
CA GLY A 262 5.39 10.74 7.62
C GLY A 262 5.47 12.17 7.08
N ALA A 263 4.36 12.67 6.51
CA ALA A 263 4.23 14.07 6.09
C ALA A 263 3.85 15.02 7.23
N ARG A 264 3.81 14.55 8.49
CA ARG A 264 3.39 15.31 9.67
C ARG A 264 2.02 15.96 9.48
N LYS A 265 1.09 15.18 8.92
CA LYS A 265 -0.31 15.59 8.74
C LYS A 265 -1.20 14.83 9.69
N LYS A 266 -2.22 15.51 10.21
CA LYS A 266 -3.24 14.84 11.00
C LYS A 266 -3.99 13.84 10.15
N LEU A 267 -4.50 12.81 10.78
CA LEU A 267 -5.16 11.70 10.12
C LEU A 267 -6.58 11.50 10.68
N LEU A 268 -7.56 11.44 9.79
CA LEU A 268 -8.86 10.89 10.08
C LEU A 268 -8.97 9.52 9.39
N THR A 269 -9.05 8.44 10.16
CA THR A 269 -9.17 7.09 9.60
C THR A 269 -10.36 6.34 10.21
N THR A 270 -10.95 5.45 9.43
CA THR A 270 -12.00 4.54 9.94
C THR A 270 -11.44 3.21 10.45
N ASN A 271 -10.13 3.02 10.43
CA ASN A 271 -9.48 1.81 10.95
C ASN A 271 -9.17 1.95 12.44
N MET A 272 -10.00 1.35 13.29
CA MET A 272 -9.85 1.39 14.74
C MET A 272 -8.57 0.69 15.24
N ASN A 273 -7.97 -0.22 14.46
CA ASN A 273 -6.75 -0.93 14.86
C ASN A 273 -5.53 0.01 14.98
N ILE A 274 -5.62 1.21 14.42
CA ILE A 274 -4.57 2.23 14.59
C ILE A 274 -4.28 2.55 16.07
N ARG A 275 -5.26 2.35 16.96
CA ARG A 275 -5.13 2.62 18.39
C ARG A 275 -4.13 1.68 19.10
N SER A 276 -3.77 0.55 18.50
CA SER A 276 -2.78 -0.39 19.04
C SER A 276 -1.33 -0.07 18.64
N TYR A 277 -1.13 0.88 17.74
CA TYR A 277 0.21 1.26 17.27
C TYR A 277 0.87 2.29 18.17
N SER A 278 2.20 2.22 18.29
CA SER A 278 2.98 3.11 19.16
C SER A 278 2.79 4.60 18.84
N PHE A 279 2.54 4.94 17.57
CA PHE A 279 2.35 6.32 17.10
C PHE A 279 0.93 6.86 17.28
N PHE A 280 0.01 6.10 17.90
CA PHE A 280 -1.34 6.60 18.13
C PHE A 280 -1.34 7.72 19.17
N PHE A 281 -1.75 8.90 18.75
CA PHE A 281 -1.96 10.07 19.61
C PHE A 281 -3.23 10.80 19.15
N SER A 282 -4.19 10.98 20.04
CA SER A 282 -5.51 11.55 19.73
C SER A 282 -5.46 13.00 19.22
N GLY A 283 -4.40 13.75 19.51
CA GLY A 283 -4.16 15.08 18.94
C GLY A 283 -3.78 15.07 17.47
N ASN A 284 -3.26 13.95 16.97
CA ASN A 284 -2.86 13.77 15.57
C ASN A 284 -3.80 12.85 14.77
N ILE A 285 -4.51 11.94 15.46
CA ILE A 285 -5.26 10.86 14.82
C ILE A 285 -6.68 10.80 15.39
N ALA A 286 -7.66 10.99 14.52
CA ALA A 286 -9.08 10.75 14.78
C ALA A 286 -9.53 9.45 14.10
N THR A 287 -10.41 8.70 14.75
CA THR A 287 -10.93 7.41 14.26
C THR A 287 -12.39 7.47 13.82
N ASN A 288 -13.05 8.58 14.06
CA ASN A 288 -14.40 8.88 13.58
C ASN A 288 -14.58 10.40 13.39
N ILE A 289 -15.64 10.80 12.69
CA ILE A 289 -15.92 12.21 12.39
C ILE A 289 -16.14 13.03 13.68
N ASN A 290 -16.76 12.47 14.70
CA ASN A 290 -17.07 13.19 15.94
C ASN A 290 -15.83 13.52 16.79
N GLU A 291 -14.68 12.92 16.50
CA GLU A 291 -13.40 13.24 17.15
C GLU A 291 -12.68 14.42 16.46
N VAL A 292 -13.23 14.92 15.35
CA VAL A 292 -12.65 16.02 14.57
C VAL A 292 -13.40 17.30 14.92
N ASP A 293 -12.98 17.98 15.97
CA ASP A 293 -13.50 19.28 16.35
C ASP A 293 -12.63 20.44 15.82
N ASP A 294 -13.05 21.68 16.07
CA ASP A 294 -12.29 22.85 15.65
C ASP A 294 -10.87 22.89 16.24
N LEU A 295 -10.69 22.37 17.45
CA LEU A 295 -9.37 22.27 18.08
C LEU A 295 -8.50 21.25 17.34
N PHE A 296 -9.06 20.06 17.02
CA PHE A 296 -8.35 19.07 16.22
C PHE A 296 -7.96 19.62 14.85
N ILE A 297 -8.85 20.34 14.16
CA ILE A 297 -8.57 20.87 12.80
C ILE A 297 -7.48 21.93 12.86
N ASN A 298 -7.54 22.87 13.82
CA ASN A 298 -6.74 24.08 13.83
C ASN A 298 -5.44 24.00 14.64
N SER A 299 -5.28 22.99 15.52
CA SER A 299 -4.00 22.79 16.21
C SER A 299 -2.93 22.21 15.27
N ASP A 300 -1.68 22.46 15.57
CA ASP A 300 -0.55 21.92 14.83
C ASP A 300 -0.40 20.39 15.06
N TYR A 301 0.34 19.74 14.19
CA TYR A 301 0.76 18.36 14.38
C TYR A 301 1.73 18.28 15.56
N THR A 302 1.45 17.38 16.49
CA THR A 302 2.33 17.14 17.64
C THR A 302 3.43 16.15 17.27
N GLU A 303 4.68 16.53 17.43
CA GLU A 303 5.82 15.64 17.18
C GLU A 303 5.82 14.46 18.14
N LEU A 304 6.09 13.29 17.58
CA LEU A 304 6.21 12.04 18.33
C LEU A 304 7.68 11.83 18.74
N ASP A 305 7.90 11.35 19.94
CA ASP A 305 9.24 10.91 20.36
C ASP A 305 9.67 9.62 19.64
N SER A 306 10.92 9.21 19.83
CA SER A 306 11.51 8.05 19.16
C SER A 306 10.83 6.72 19.54
N GLU A 307 10.32 6.59 20.76
CA GLU A 307 9.63 5.39 21.21
C GLU A 307 8.23 5.32 20.59
N SER A 308 7.50 6.42 20.65
CA SER A 308 6.17 6.54 20.03
C SER A 308 6.22 6.38 18.51
N SER A 309 7.30 6.77 17.83
CA SER A 309 7.43 6.69 16.38
C SER A 309 8.02 5.37 15.85
N ARG A 310 8.37 4.41 16.71
CA ARG A 310 9.09 3.18 16.30
C ARG A 310 8.40 2.37 15.19
N ASP A 311 7.07 2.43 15.10
CA ASP A 311 6.28 1.73 14.07
C ASP A 311 6.02 2.60 12.84
N LEU A 312 6.41 3.88 12.86
CA LEU A 312 6.30 4.82 11.77
C LEU A 312 7.66 4.94 11.06
N ARG A 313 7.88 4.10 10.06
CA ARG A 313 9.17 4.01 9.35
C ARG A 313 9.13 4.66 7.97
N SER A 314 10.21 5.33 7.61
CA SER A 314 10.49 5.67 6.22
C SER A 314 10.78 4.40 5.40
N VAL A 315 10.71 4.49 4.07
CA VAL A 315 11.10 3.38 3.20
C VAL A 315 12.55 2.96 3.42
N THR A 316 13.45 3.89 3.69
CA THR A 316 14.87 3.62 3.97
C THR A 316 15.04 2.77 5.23
N GLU A 317 14.37 3.14 6.32
CA GLU A 317 14.40 2.37 7.57
C GLU A 317 13.74 1.00 7.42
N TRP A 318 12.60 0.95 6.69
CA TRP A 318 11.90 -0.30 6.45
C TRP A 318 12.73 -1.27 5.59
N VAL A 319 13.35 -0.79 4.50
CA VAL A 319 14.23 -1.60 3.65
C VAL A 319 15.44 -2.07 4.45
N SER A 320 16.06 -1.20 5.26
CA SER A 320 17.17 -1.57 6.13
C SER A 320 16.79 -2.71 7.09
N LEU A 321 15.62 -2.62 7.72
CA LEU A 321 15.08 -3.68 8.57
C LEU A 321 14.88 -4.99 7.79
N MET A 322 14.25 -4.93 6.59
CA MET A 322 14.02 -6.12 5.77
C MET A 322 15.34 -6.76 5.33
N MET A 323 16.32 -5.95 4.91
CA MET A 323 17.62 -6.46 4.50
C MET A 323 18.43 -7.04 5.66
N SER A 324 18.35 -6.48 6.86
CA SER A 324 18.99 -7.07 8.05
C SER A 324 18.42 -8.46 8.36
N LYS A 325 17.08 -8.62 8.27
CA LYS A 325 16.40 -9.91 8.44
C LYS A 325 16.73 -10.92 7.32
N LEU A 326 16.98 -10.43 6.11
CA LEU A 326 17.31 -11.26 4.95
C LEU A 326 18.77 -11.76 5.01
N THR A 327 19.66 -11.00 5.65
CA THR A 327 21.08 -11.32 5.73
C THR A 327 21.49 -12.04 7.02
N SER A 328 20.62 -12.11 8.02
CA SER A 328 20.77 -12.93 9.23
C SER A 328 20.41 -14.39 8.95
#